data_e85fccfdb66027b31756f645c67b64e9
#
_entry.id   e85fccfdb66027b31756f645c67b64e9
#
_cell.length_a   1.000
_cell.length_b   1.000
_cell.length_c   1.000
_cell.angle_alpha   90.00
_cell.angle_beta   90.00
_cell.angle_gamma   90.00
#
_symmetry.space_group_name_H-M   'P 1'
#
loop_
_entity.id
_entity.type
_entity.pdbx_description
1 polymer ?
#
loop_
_entity_poly.entity_id
_entity_poly.type
_entity_poly.pdbx_seq_one_letter_code
_entity_poly.pdbx_strand_id
1 'polypeptide(L)'
;MEIEGGKDKGEGAEGQVIRGAGEYEAKEILVSGYSLPDESADAFFKTAYKVTAEEITLGFLGHLSEGLSQEAVEKMRDVDILFIPAGGKPFISAEAAAKLIKQLDPKLIVASFFKTPGLKRNSSDWKNLSDELDLKPEILEKLTVRKKEITEQKGKKLIVLKI
;
A
#
# COMPACT_ATOMS: atom_id res chain seq x y z
N MET A 1 25.93 6.51 -5.85
CA MET A 1 24.79 6.74 -6.78
C MET A 1 24.14 8.04 -6.35
N GLU A 2 24.33 9.10 -7.12
CA GLU A 2 23.67 10.39 -6.85
C GLU A 2 22.21 10.28 -7.22
N ILE A 3 21.32 10.54 -6.25
CA ILE A 3 19.90 10.63 -6.48
C ILE A 3 19.60 12.10 -6.75
N GLU A 4 19.47 12.48 -8.02
CA GLU A 4 18.95 13.81 -8.38
C GLU A 4 17.48 13.89 -7.98
N GLY A 5 17.20 14.69 -6.96
CA GLY A 5 15.85 15.11 -6.61
C GLY A 5 15.27 15.99 -7.71
N GLY A 6 14.41 15.44 -8.55
CA GLY A 6 13.68 16.22 -9.54
C GLY A 6 12.80 17.26 -8.84
N LYS A 7 13.15 18.53 -8.96
CA LYS A 7 12.31 19.64 -8.54
C LYS A 7 11.17 19.79 -9.56
N ASP A 8 10.02 19.24 -9.24
CA ASP A 8 8.79 19.59 -9.96
C ASP A 8 8.25 20.89 -9.36
N LYS A 9 8.33 21.98 -10.12
CA LYS A 9 7.85 23.30 -9.70
C LYS A 9 6.34 23.37 -9.94
N GLY A 10 5.55 22.78 -9.06
CA GLY A 10 4.17 23.18 -8.85
C GLY A 10 4.16 24.35 -7.86
N GLU A 11 3.56 25.45 -8.22
CA GLU A 11 3.44 26.63 -7.37
C GLU A 11 2.81 26.26 -6.01
N GLY A 12 3.59 26.35 -4.93
CA GLY A 12 3.07 26.41 -3.56
C GLY A 12 3.53 25.35 -2.56
N ALA A 13 4.21 24.26 -2.94
CA ALA A 13 4.83 23.33 -1.99
C ALA A 13 6.12 22.77 -2.54
N GLU A 14 7.24 23.03 -1.88
CA GLU A 14 8.48 22.30 -2.11
C GLU A 14 8.32 20.87 -1.61
N GLY A 15 7.78 19.98 -2.46
CA GLY A 15 7.66 18.54 -2.20
C GLY A 15 8.91 17.80 -2.65
N GLN A 16 9.43 16.92 -1.82
CA GLN A 16 10.46 15.96 -2.22
C GLN A 16 9.78 14.75 -2.85
N VAL A 17 10.18 14.39 -4.07
CA VAL A 17 9.67 13.21 -4.77
C VAL A 17 10.65 12.06 -4.57
N ILE A 18 10.17 10.96 -3.98
CA ILE A 18 10.93 9.73 -3.81
C ILE A 18 10.59 8.79 -4.98
N ARG A 19 11.62 8.27 -5.65
CA ARG A 19 11.45 7.34 -6.78
C ARG A 19 12.38 6.14 -6.63
N GLY A 20 11.82 4.94 -6.75
CA GLY A 20 12.56 3.68 -6.77
C GLY A 20 12.93 3.15 -5.38
N ALA A 21 13.73 2.09 -5.39
CA ALA A 21 14.20 1.43 -4.19
C ALA A 21 15.29 2.25 -3.49
N GLY A 22 15.34 2.19 -2.16
CA GLY A 22 16.31 2.88 -1.33
C GLY A 22 15.75 3.28 0.02
N GLU A 23 16.60 3.86 0.84
CA GLU A 23 16.25 4.39 2.16
C GLU A 23 16.29 5.91 2.11
N TYR A 24 15.22 6.53 2.56
CA TYR A 24 15.05 7.98 2.54
C TYR A 24 14.55 8.47 3.88
N GLU A 25 15.02 9.62 4.30
CA GLU A 25 14.56 10.28 5.52
C GLU A 25 14.30 11.77 5.24
N ALA A 26 13.12 12.23 5.62
CA ALA A 26 12.76 13.63 5.55
C ALA A 26 11.80 14.01 6.68
N LYS A 27 12.16 14.99 7.52
CA LYS A 27 11.29 15.51 8.58
C LYS A 27 10.69 14.42 9.48
N GLU A 28 11.51 13.53 9.99
CA GLU A 28 11.10 12.41 10.88
C GLU A 28 10.22 11.35 10.19
N ILE A 29 10.13 11.39 8.86
CA ILE A 29 9.49 10.35 8.06
C ILE A 29 10.57 9.49 7.44
N LEU A 30 10.56 8.19 7.74
CA LEU A 30 11.44 7.19 7.14
C LEU A 30 10.68 6.50 6.01
N VAL A 31 11.31 6.38 4.84
CA VAL A 31 10.75 5.67 3.69
C VAL A 31 11.74 4.64 3.19
N SER A 32 11.35 3.37 3.22
CA SER A 32 12.12 2.27 2.65
C SER A 32 11.43 1.79 1.38
N GLY A 33 12.11 1.91 0.25
CA GLY A 33 11.65 1.42 -1.05
C GLY A 33 12.27 0.07 -1.37
N TYR A 34 11.46 -0.92 -1.70
CA TYR A 34 11.89 -2.28 -2.06
C TYR A 34 11.54 -2.56 -3.51
N SER A 35 12.57 -2.84 -4.32
CA SER A 35 12.36 -3.23 -5.71
C SER A 35 11.62 -4.56 -5.80
N LEU A 36 10.69 -4.66 -6.76
CA LEU A 36 9.93 -5.85 -7.06
C LEU A 36 10.33 -6.37 -8.46
N PRO A 37 11.48 -7.05 -8.60
CA PRO A 37 12.01 -7.45 -9.90
C PRO A 37 11.06 -8.40 -10.64
N ASP A 38 10.43 -9.36 -9.95
CA ASP A 38 9.50 -10.32 -10.52
C ASP A 38 8.20 -9.68 -11.04
N GLU A 39 7.89 -8.49 -10.53
CA GLU A 39 6.73 -7.68 -10.91
C GLU A 39 7.06 -6.58 -11.93
N SER A 40 8.35 -6.37 -12.21
CA SER A 40 8.85 -5.29 -13.06
C SER A 40 9.06 -5.78 -14.49
N ALA A 41 8.91 -4.86 -15.46
CA ALA A 41 9.25 -5.08 -16.85
C ALA A 41 10.31 -4.05 -17.29
N ASP A 42 10.90 -4.22 -18.47
CA ASP A 42 12.03 -3.41 -18.96
C ASP A 42 11.80 -1.89 -18.90
N ALA A 43 10.54 -1.45 -19.01
CA ALA A 43 10.16 -0.03 -18.97
C ALA A 43 9.46 0.39 -17.68
N PHE A 44 9.13 -0.54 -16.78
CA PHE A 44 8.38 -0.26 -15.57
C PHE A 44 8.99 -0.96 -14.36
N PHE A 45 9.63 -0.19 -13.51
CA PHE A 45 10.15 -0.69 -12.23
C PHE A 45 9.09 -0.51 -11.15
N LYS A 46 8.62 -1.62 -10.59
CA LYS A 46 7.70 -1.60 -9.47
C LYS A 46 8.46 -1.60 -8.15
N THR A 47 8.01 -0.78 -7.24
CA THR A 47 8.59 -0.62 -5.91
C THR A 47 7.48 -0.69 -4.87
N ALA A 48 7.66 -1.51 -3.84
CA ALA A 48 6.85 -1.44 -2.64
C ALA A 48 7.51 -0.47 -1.65
N TYR A 49 6.71 0.30 -0.94
CA TYR A 49 7.22 1.28 0.03
C TYR A 49 6.73 0.96 1.44
N LYS A 50 7.64 1.05 2.39
CA LYS A 50 7.35 1.04 3.82
C LYS A 50 7.66 2.42 4.37
N VAL A 51 6.66 3.09 4.92
CA VAL A 51 6.77 4.46 5.42
C VAL A 51 6.50 4.45 6.91
N THR A 52 7.43 4.99 7.70
CA THR A 52 7.25 5.15 9.14
C THR A 52 7.18 6.62 9.48
N ALA A 53 6.09 7.03 10.11
CA ALA A 53 5.84 8.37 10.60
C ALA A 53 5.06 8.27 11.92
N GLU A 54 5.41 9.08 12.92
CA GLU A 54 4.75 9.11 14.24
C GLU A 54 4.59 7.71 14.88
N GLU A 55 5.62 6.88 14.75
CA GLU A 55 5.66 5.48 15.21
C GLU A 55 4.65 4.54 14.51
N ILE A 56 3.95 5.01 13.48
CA ILE A 56 3.03 4.22 12.66
C ILE A 56 3.76 3.80 11.39
N THR A 57 3.68 2.53 11.03
CA THR A 57 4.28 1.99 9.83
C THR A 57 3.22 1.65 8.78
N LEU A 58 3.35 2.27 7.60
CA LEU A 58 2.46 2.07 6.47
C LEU A 58 3.17 1.28 5.38
N GLY A 59 2.49 0.32 4.77
CA GLY A 59 2.96 -0.44 3.62
C GLY A 59 2.15 -0.08 2.37
N PHE A 60 2.83 0.24 1.28
CA PHE A 60 2.23 0.55 0.00
C PHE A 60 2.71 -0.46 -1.05
N LEU A 61 1.81 -1.27 -1.58
CA LEU A 61 2.14 -2.29 -2.58
C LEU A 61 1.96 -1.81 -4.02
N GLY A 62 1.34 -0.64 -4.20
CA GLY A 62 1.17 -0.03 -5.52
C GLY A 62 0.45 -0.94 -6.51
N HIS A 63 0.99 -1.06 -7.71
CA HIS A 63 0.44 -1.85 -8.82
C HIS A 63 0.86 -3.33 -8.76
N LEU A 64 0.83 -3.96 -7.58
CA LEU A 64 1.13 -5.38 -7.43
C LEU A 64 0.18 -6.24 -8.29
N SER A 65 0.70 -7.18 -9.06
CA SER A 65 -0.07 -8.03 -9.97
C SER A 65 -0.11 -9.50 -9.57
N GLU A 66 0.97 -10.07 -9.07
CA GLU A 66 1.02 -11.48 -8.70
C GLU A 66 1.24 -11.70 -7.20
N GLY A 67 2.17 -11.01 -6.61
CA GLY A 67 2.48 -11.12 -5.18
C GLY A 67 3.88 -10.60 -4.85
N LEU A 68 4.32 -10.85 -3.63
CA LEU A 68 5.66 -10.51 -3.16
C LEU A 68 6.52 -11.77 -3.10
N SER A 69 7.80 -11.64 -3.46
CA SER A 69 8.81 -12.64 -3.14
C SER A 69 8.94 -12.80 -1.62
N GLN A 70 9.47 -13.93 -1.16
CA GLN A 70 9.65 -14.16 0.28
C GLN A 70 10.53 -13.09 0.92
N GLU A 71 11.57 -12.63 0.23
CA GLU A 71 12.43 -11.54 0.69
C GLU A 71 11.64 -10.23 0.85
N ALA A 72 10.78 -9.89 -0.11
CA ALA A 72 9.95 -8.69 -0.03
C ALA A 72 8.89 -8.81 1.08
N VAL A 73 8.32 -9.99 1.31
CA VAL A 73 7.42 -10.26 2.45
C VAL A 73 8.14 -10.00 3.77
N GLU A 74 9.36 -10.52 3.95
CA GLU A 74 10.16 -10.30 5.17
C GLU A 74 10.42 -8.81 5.43
N LYS A 75 10.78 -8.06 4.39
CA LYS A 75 11.03 -6.62 4.48
C LYS A 75 9.76 -5.80 4.76
N MET A 76 8.61 -6.28 4.28
CA MET A 76 7.31 -5.62 4.44
C MET A 76 6.55 -6.06 5.70
N ARG A 77 7.12 -6.95 6.51
CA ARG A 77 6.52 -7.32 7.80
C ARG A 77 6.40 -6.13 8.75
N ASP A 78 5.56 -6.30 9.77
CA ASP A 78 5.34 -5.33 10.86
C ASP A 78 4.79 -3.97 10.39
N VAL A 79 4.08 -3.96 9.26
CA VAL A 79 3.30 -2.78 8.87
C VAL A 79 2.00 -2.72 9.67
N ASP A 80 1.73 -1.56 10.25
CA ASP A 80 0.47 -1.33 10.99
C ASP A 80 -0.71 -1.20 10.01
N ILE A 81 -0.50 -0.50 8.89
CA ILE A 81 -1.50 -0.19 7.87
C ILE A 81 -0.97 -0.62 6.50
N LEU A 82 -1.73 -1.46 5.80
CA LEU A 82 -1.36 -1.95 4.48
C LEU A 82 -2.31 -1.41 3.40
N PHE A 83 -1.76 -0.69 2.42
CA PHE A 83 -2.46 -0.30 1.21
C PHE A 83 -2.24 -1.37 0.13
N ILE A 84 -3.31 -2.05 -0.27
CA ILE A 84 -3.27 -3.18 -1.20
C ILE A 84 -4.31 -3.04 -2.31
N PRO A 85 -3.98 -3.42 -3.56
CA PRO A 85 -4.96 -3.47 -4.63
C PRO A 85 -6.09 -4.46 -4.31
N ALA A 86 -7.33 -4.04 -4.50
CA ALA A 86 -8.52 -4.85 -4.23
C ALA A 86 -9.39 -5.10 -5.48
N GLY A 87 -9.04 -4.52 -6.62
CA GLY A 87 -9.85 -4.55 -7.83
C GLY A 87 -9.62 -5.76 -8.76
N GLY A 88 -8.80 -6.74 -8.38
CA GLY A 88 -8.46 -7.86 -9.25
C GLY A 88 -7.73 -7.41 -10.52
N LYS A 89 -7.75 -8.22 -11.58
CA LYS A 89 -6.99 -7.91 -12.82
C LYS A 89 -7.17 -6.45 -13.29
N PRO A 90 -6.08 -5.77 -13.66
CA PRO A 90 -4.71 -6.25 -13.88
C PRO A 90 -3.85 -6.36 -12.60
N PHE A 91 -4.42 -6.17 -11.44
CA PHE A 91 -3.77 -6.27 -10.14
C PHE A 91 -3.88 -7.68 -9.56
N ILE A 92 -3.30 -7.87 -8.39
CA ILE A 92 -3.35 -9.10 -7.61
C ILE A 92 -4.80 -9.59 -7.41
N SER A 93 -5.02 -10.90 -7.50
CA SER A 93 -6.33 -11.49 -7.22
C SER A 93 -6.72 -11.33 -5.75
N ALA A 94 -8.01 -11.35 -5.45
CA ALA A 94 -8.51 -11.25 -4.07
C ALA A 94 -7.96 -12.37 -3.16
N GLU A 95 -7.91 -13.60 -3.69
CA GLU A 95 -7.34 -14.76 -2.98
C GLU A 95 -5.85 -14.55 -2.65
N ALA A 96 -5.03 -14.14 -3.64
CA ALA A 96 -3.61 -13.90 -3.44
C ALA A 96 -3.37 -12.71 -2.50
N ALA A 97 -4.18 -11.65 -2.60
CA ALA A 97 -4.15 -10.51 -1.70
C ALA A 97 -4.48 -10.91 -0.25
N ALA A 98 -5.52 -11.72 -0.04
CA ALA A 98 -5.90 -12.23 1.27
C ALA A 98 -4.78 -13.09 1.90
N LYS A 99 -4.11 -13.91 1.08
CA LYS A 99 -2.95 -14.71 1.50
C LYS A 99 -1.78 -13.83 1.94
N LEU A 100 -1.47 -12.80 1.15
CA LEU A 100 -0.42 -11.84 1.47
C LEU A 100 -0.73 -11.05 2.74
N ILE A 101 -1.97 -10.60 2.94
CA ILE A 101 -2.44 -9.93 4.16
C ILE A 101 -2.24 -10.81 5.40
N LYS A 102 -2.47 -12.12 5.29
CA LYS A 102 -2.22 -13.06 6.39
C LYS A 102 -0.73 -13.18 6.71
N GLN A 103 0.14 -13.10 5.72
CA GLN A 103 1.60 -13.17 5.90
C GLN A 103 2.18 -11.89 6.51
N LEU A 104 1.69 -10.73 6.09
CA LEU A 104 2.15 -9.41 6.57
C LEU A 104 1.51 -9.01 7.91
N ASP A 105 0.35 -9.55 8.23
CA ASP A 105 -0.40 -9.38 9.48
C ASP A 105 -0.68 -7.92 9.90
N PRO A 106 -1.09 -7.01 8.98
CA PRO A 106 -1.39 -5.63 9.34
C PRO A 106 -2.64 -5.53 10.23
N LYS A 107 -2.77 -4.47 11.00
CA LYS A 107 -3.97 -4.16 11.78
C LYS A 107 -5.07 -3.52 10.93
N LEU A 108 -4.70 -2.60 10.05
CA LEU A 108 -5.61 -1.96 9.12
C LEU A 108 -5.22 -2.32 7.67
N ILE A 109 -6.22 -2.65 6.87
CA ILE A 109 -6.08 -2.96 5.45
C ILE A 109 -6.86 -1.88 4.71
N VAL A 110 -6.19 -1.10 3.87
CA VAL A 110 -6.83 -0.06 3.05
C VAL A 110 -6.89 -0.58 1.61
N ALA A 111 -8.11 -0.80 1.14
CA ALA A 111 -8.35 -1.21 -0.23
C ALA A 111 -7.99 -0.07 -1.20
N SER A 112 -7.23 -0.38 -2.24
CA SER A 112 -6.85 0.54 -3.31
C SER A 112 -7.10 -0.07 -4.69
N PHE A 113 -7.02 0.73 -5.75
CA PHE A 113 -7.13 0.29 -7.15
C PHE A 113 -8.35 -0.58 -7.47
N PHE A 114 -9.48 -0.35 -6.82
CA PHE A 114 -10.76 -0.99 -7.14
C PHE A 114 -11.61 -0.10 -8.07
N LYS A 115 -12.72 -0.65 -8.56
CA LYS A 115 -13.64 0.06 -9.45
C LYS A 115 -14.33 1.20 -8.71
N THR A 116 -14.18 2.41 -9.25
CA THR A 116 -14.86 3.61 -8.75
C THR A 116 -15.72 4.24 -9.85
N PRO A 117 -16.89 4.84 -9.51
CA PRO A 117 -17.71 5.55 -10.48
C PRO A 117 -16.91 6.62 -11.23
N GLY A 118 -17.09 6.72 -12.54
CA GLY A 118 -16.41 7.72 -13.39
C GLY A 118 -15.00 7.35 -13.87
N LEU A 119 -14.34 6.36 -13.28
CA LEU A 119 -13.06 5.87 -13.78
C LEU A 119 -13.26 4.74 -14.80
N LYS A 120 -12.77 4.95 -16.02
CA LYS A 120 -12.71 3.92 -17.06
C LYS A 120 -11.53 2.97 -16.79
N ARG A 121 -11.67 2.14 -15.77
CA ARG A 121 -10.67 1.11 -15.44
C ARG A 121 -11.34 -0.26 -15.48
N ASN A 122 -10.67 -1.22 -16.10
CA ASN A 122 -11.14 -2.61 -16.12
C ASN A 122 -10.71 -3.30 -14.82
N SER A 123 -11.35 -2.96 -13.72
CA SER A 123 -11.11 -3.54 -12.40
C SER A 123 -12.43 -3.93 -11.76
N SER A 124 -12.38 -4.91 -10.87
CA SER A 124 -13.50 -5.36 -10.06
C SER A 124 -13.70 -4.47 -8.83
N ASP A 125 -14.80 -4.71 -8.14
CA ASP A 125 -15.09 -4.09 -6.85
C ASP A 125 -14.20 -4.70 -5.74
N TRP A 126 -14.04 -3.99 -4.63
CA TRP A 126 -13.34 -4.43 -3.42
C TRP A 126 -14.05 -5.58 -2.67
N LYS A 127 -15.31 -5.89 -3.02
CA LYS A 127 -16.12 -6.91 -2.36
C LYS A 127 -15.47 -8.29 -2.37
N ASN A 128 -14.82 -8.67 -3.47
CA ASN A 128 -14.13 -9.96 -3.54
C ASN A 128 -13.03 -10.10 -2.48
N LEU A 129 -12.31 -9.02 -2.19
CA LEU A 129 -11.31 -9.03 -1.11
C LEU A 129 -11.97 -9.11 0.27
N SER A 130 -13.09 -8.42 0.47
CA SER A 130 -13.89 -8.50 1.69
C SER A 130 -14.36 -9.92 1.98
N ASP A 131 -14.87 -10.62 0.95
CA ASP A 131 -15.35 -11.99 1.05
C ASP A 131 -14.19 -12.96 1.37
N GLU A 132 -13.04 -12.84 0.70
CA GLU A 132 -11.85 -13.68 0.96
C GLU A 132 -11.25 -13.49 2.37
N LEU A 133 -11.37 -12.29 2.93
CA LEU A 133 -10.92 -11.98 4.28
C LEU A 133 -11.94 -12.31 5.36
N ASP A 134 -13.20 -12.54 5.00
CA ASP A 134 -14.34 -12.60 5.92
C ASP A 134 -14.40 -11.37 6.85
N LEU A 135 -14.16 -10.19 6.26
CA LEU A 135 -14.17 -8.90 6.96
C LEU A 135 -15.20 -7.97 6.36
N LYS A 136 -16.11 -7.49 7.19
CA LYS A 136 -17.03 -6.41 6.80
C LYS A 136 -16.26 -5.09 6.71
N PRO A 137 -16.25 -4.40 5.56
CA PRO A 137 -15.48 -3.17 5.41
C PRO A 137 -16.11 -2.00 6.15
N GLU A 138 -15.26 -1.14 6.69
CA GLU A 138 -15.63 0.20 7.14
C GLU A 138 -15.45 1.16 5.95
N ILE A 139 -16.55 1.80 5.52
CA ILE A 139 -16.54 2.74 4.39
C ILE A 139 -16.45 4.16 4.97
N LEU A 140 -15.34 4.85 4.72
CA LEU A 140 -15.03 6.14 5.32
C LEU A 140 -14.73 7.19 4.25
N GLU A 141 -14.98 8.45 4.55
CA GLU A 141 -14.52 9.58 3.72
C GLU A 141 -13.07 9.96 4.05
N LYS A 142 -12.67 9.75 5.30
CA LYS A 142 -11.33 10.03 5.82
C LYS A 142 -10.94 8.99 6.86
N LEU A 143 -9.71 8.50 6.78
CA LEU A 143 -9.11 7.67 7.81
C LEU A 143 -8.17 8.53 8.66
N THR A 144 -8.45 8.60 9.94
CA THR A 144 -7.56 9.20 10.94
C THR A 144 -7.15 8.13 11.92
N VAL A 145 -5.87 8.00 12.20
CA VAL A 145 -5.32 6.96 13.07
C VAL A 145 -4.34 7.55 14.06
N ARG A 146 -4.28 6.93 15.25
CA ARG A 146 -3.28 7.20 16.27
C ARG A 146 -2.61 5.90 16.68
N LYS A 147 -1.33 5.94 17.03
CA LYS A 147 -0.58 4.72 17.41
C LYS A 147 -1.28 3.92 18.51
N LYS A 148 -1.80 4.60 19.53
CA LYS A 148 -2.55 3.98 20.62
C LYS A 148 -3.74 3.17 20.13
N GLU A 149 -4.53 3.73 19.20
CA GLU A 149 -5.73 3.08 18.65
C GLU A 149 -5.37 1.81 17.86
N ILE A 150 -4.28 1.87 17.08
CA ILE A 150 -3.76 0.71 16.34
C ILE A 150 -3.29 -0.37 17.30
N THR A 151 -2.55 0.00 18.34
CA THR A 151 -2.00 -0.94 19.32
C THR A 151 -3.09 -1.65 20.13
N GLU A 152 -4.14 -0.94 20.51
CA GLU A 152 -5.27 -1.48 21.26
C GLU A 152 -6.29 -2.23 20.39
N GLN A 153 -6.19 -2.12 19.07
CA GLN A 153 -7.13 -2.73 18.15
C GLN A 153 -7.09 -4.26 18.22
N LYS A 154 -8.25 -4.86 18.45
CA LYS A 154 -8.44 -6.31 18.39
C LYS A 154 -8.86 -6.74 16.98
N GLY A 155 -8.07 -7.64 16.38
CA GLY A 155 -8.34 -8.15 15.04
C GLY A 155 -7.95 -7.17 13.91
N LYS A 156 -8.28 -7.54 12.68
CA LYS A 156 -8.02 -6.75 11.48
C LYS A 156 -9.27 -5.97 11.07
N LYS A 157 -9.06 -4.83 10.43
CA LYS A 157 -10.14 -4.05 9.80
C LYS A 157 -9.84 -3.81 8.34
N LEU A 158 -10.86 -3.97 7.50
CA LEU A 158 -10.82 -3.59 6.10
C LEU A 158 -11.44 -2.20 5.95
N ILE A 159 -10.70 -1.28 5.39
CA ILE A 159 -11.10 0.11 5.17
C ILE A 159 -11.26 0.37 3.67
N VAL A 160 -12.36 0.99 3.30
CA VAL A 160 -12.62 1.49 1.95
C VAL A 160 -12.85 3.00 2.04
N LEU A 161 -11.97 3.77 1.40
CA LEU A 161 -12.13 5.21 1.35
C LEU A 161 -13.03 5.59 0.17
N LYS A 162 -14.06 6.40 0.43
CA LYS A 162 -14.88 6.99 -0.62
C LYS A 162 -14.07 8.04 -1.37
N ILE A 163 -14.21 8.04 -2.68
CA ILE A 163 -13.67 9.04 -3.59
C ILE A 163 -14.83 9.86 -4.14
#